data_9ea7f0caa31a20d2dafc04f0a02ad501
#
_entry.id   9ea7f0caa31a20d2dafc04f0a02ad501
#
_cell.length_a   1.000
_cell.length_b   1.000
_cell.length_c   1.000
_cell.angle_alpha   90.00
_cell.angle_beta   90.00
_cell.angle_gamma   90.00
#
_symmetry.space_group_name_H-M   'P 1'
#
loop_
_entity.id
_entity.type
_entity.pdbx_description
1 polymer ?
#
loop_
_entity_poly.entity_id
_entity_poly.type
_entity_poly.pdbx_seq_one_letter_code
_entity_poly.pdbx_strand_id
1 'polypeptide(L)'
;MGAKSLCLGVLLPLLLAAAAAGELRSCEDARKVFQLRQLGPVRGFPQTPRAGVDLQVCSSKNPTCCTKKMEERYQTAAKQDIQQVLQTSSAALKFLISRNAAAFQETFEMLIKLAENYTSTLFCNAYRNMAVEAAARVEEFFTDVGLFMFGTDISTEESVNRFFDTLFPIVYSHMINPGLTDISLEYAECLRMATRDIRPFGNVPKIVARQMGRSLLRSRTFLQALNLGIEVINTTDHLHFSKDCSRALLRMQYCPHCQGLTLSKPCMGYCLNVVRGCLANMAEVDLHWRGYIQSLEELSSAMHGTYDIEHVLLNFHSRVNDAVIQAHINGPELAEQVYKVCGPPIRKPTQSPGCSFDQNRDNQGLKMFSRDSEETLANRRKEFVSHLRLYRAFYGGLPDQLCANELAAADGLPCWNGEDVVRSYTHRVVGSGIKAQSGNPEVKVKGTDPVISQIIDKLKHVIQLLQGKSFPKYDKWDLWQTGSGGSVDEQISGDCDDEDGCEGSGSGEVKRVLKITDSTAF
;
A
#
# COMPACT_ATOMS: atom_id res chain seq x y z
N MET A 1 35.62 -42.17 -64.76
CA MET A 1 35.38 -40.80 -65.21
C MET A 1 35.29 -39.95 -63.98
N GLY A 2 36.34 -39.20 -63.73
CA GLY A 2 36.54 -38.46 -62.53
C GLY A 2 35.99 -37.03 -62.65
N ALA A 3 35.53 -36.49 -61.57
CA ALA A 3 35.40 -35.07 -61.38
C ALA A 3 36.02 -34.67 -60.04
N LYS A 4 37.17 -34.08 -60.14
CA LYS A 4 37.87 -33.41 -59.02
C LYS A 4 37.13 -32.15 -58.66
N SER A 5 36.59 -32.08 -57.44
CA SER A 5 36.06 -30.81 -56.87
C SER A 5 37.19 -30.13 -56.10
N LEU A 6 37.60 -28.96 -56.55
CA LEU A 6 38.54 -28.07 -55.89
C LEU A 6 37.83 -27.45 -54.68
N CYS A 7 38.31 -27.73 -53.46
CA CYS A 7 38.04 -26.94 -52.28
C CYS A 7 38.87 -25.64 -52.34
N LEU A 8 38.25 -24.54 -52.67
CA LEU A 8 38.79 -23.20 -52.48
C LEU A 8 38.65 -22.87 -50.97
N GLY A 9 39.74 -23.00 -50.25
CA GLY A 9 39.83 -22.52 -48.87
C GLY A 9 39.86 -20.98 -48.85
N VAL A 10 38.75 -20.38 -48.49
CA VAL A 10 38.72 -18.98 -48.13
C VAL A 10 39.28 -18.86 -46.71
N LEU A 11 40.53 -18.54 -46.64
CA LEU A 11 41.17 -18.04 -45.40
C LEU A 11 40.58 -16.67 -45.09
N LEU A 12 39.57 -16.63 -44.21
CA LEU A 12 39.10 -15.42 -43.56
C LEU A 12 40.14 -15.05 -42.52
N PRO A 13 40.86 -13.92 -42.63
CA PRO A 13 41.74 -13.49 -41.56
C PRO A 13 40.88 -13.12 -40.37
N LEU A 14 40.96 -13.90 -39.29
CA LEU A 14 40.56 -13.49 -37.95
C LEU A 14 41.42 -12.27 -37.59
N LEU A 15 40.89 -11.08 -37.85
CA LEU A 15 41.33 -9.85 -37.21
C LEU A 15 40.92 -9.96 -35.72
N LEU A 16 41.76 -10.65 -34.97
CA LEU A 16 41.89 -10.42 -33.54
C LEU A 16 42.32 -8.94 -33.38
N ALA A 17 41.34 -8.07 -33.21
CA ALA A 17 41.57 -6.76 -32.66
C ALA A 17 42.05 -6.96 -31.22
N ALA A 18 43.35 -7.19 -31.05
CA ALA A 18 44.03 -6.89 -29.82
C ALA A 18 43.76 -5.40 -29.59
N ALA A 19 42.95 -5.08 -28.60
CA ALA A 19 42.87 -3.74 -28.07
C ALA A 19 44.25 -3.39 -27.48
N ALA A 20 45.19 -3.04 -28.35
CA ALA A 20 46.35 -2.31 -27.94
C ALA A 20 45.83 -1.02 -27.33
N ALA A 21 46.32 -0.68 -26.14
CA ALA A 21 46.17 0.62 -25.54
C ALA A 21 46.82 1.66 -26.49
N GLY A 22 46.12 1.99 -27.58
CA GLY A 22 46.55 3.01 -28.53
C GLY A 22 46.42 4.36 -27.82
N GLU A 23 47.48 5.13 -27.86
CA GLU A 23 47.48 6.51 -27.38
C GLU A 23 46.23 7.21 -27.95
N LEU A 24 45.41 7.77 -27.07
CA LEU A 24 44.21 8.54 -27.44
C LEU A 24 44.66 9.76 -28.30
N ARG A 25 44.40 9.70 -29.59
CA ARG A 25 44.86 10.74 -30.54
C ARG A 25 43.83 11.87 -30.78
N SER A 26 42.55 11.63 -30.52
CA SER A 26 41.46 12.59 -30.76
C SER A 26 40.37 12.47 -29.71
N CYS A 27 39.72 13.59 -29.40
CA CYS A 27 38.58 13.65 -28.48
C CYS A 27 37.21 13.70 -29.21
N GLU A 28 37.17 13.38 -30.49
CA GLU A 28 35.97 13.53 -31.30
C GLU A 28 34.82 12.62 -30.84
N ASP A 29 35.08 11.36 -30.49
CA ASP A 29 34.05 10.44 -30.07
C ASP A 29 33.48 10.82 -28.70
N ALA A 30 34.33 11.24 -27.76
CA ALA A 30 33.88 11.77 -26.48
C ALA A 30 33.00 13.02 -26.67
N ARG A 31 33.36 13.89 -27.62
CA ARG A 31 32.58 15.08 -28.01
C ARG A 31 31.22 14.72 -28.60
N LYS A 32 31.14 13.73 -29.50
CA LYS A 32 29.88 13.25 -30.10
C LYS A 32 28.92 12.72 -29.02
N VAL A 33 29.42 11.87 -28.11
CA VAL A 33 28.59 11.34 -27.03
C VAL A 33 28.12 12.44 -26.09
N PHE A 34 28.97 13.40 -25.74
CA PHE A 34 28.60 14.55 -24.92
C PHE A 34 27.48 15.39 -25.55
N GLN A 35 27.53 15.59 -26.90
CA GLN A 35 26.48 16.26 -27.64
C GLN A 35 25.18 15.48 -27.71
N LEU A 36 25.26 14.19 -28.05
CA LEU A 36 24.09 13.29 -28.14
C LEU A 36 23.31 13.23 -26.84
N ARG A 37 24.01 13.26 -25.71
CA ARG A 37 23.40 13.27 -24.36
C ARG A 37 23.00 14.67 -23.90
N GLN A 38 23.17 15.71 -24.71
CA GLN A 38 22.78 17.10 -24.42
C GLN A 38 23.33 17.64 -23.07
N LEU A 39 24.55 17.24 -22.71
CA LEU A 39 25.13 17.55 -21.40
C LEU A 39 25.62 19.01 -21.29
N GLY A 40 25.48 19.79 -22.36
CA GLY A 40 25.73 21.23 -22.38
C GLY A 40 26.48 21.72 -23.61
N PRO A 41 26.86 23.02 -23.66
CA PRO A 41 27.53 23.60 -24.81
C PRO A 41 28.90 22.96 -25.01
N VAL A 42 29.21 22.65 -26.25
CA VAL A 42 30.45 22.02 -26.72
C VAL A 42 31.61 23.02 -26.82
N ARG A 43 31.33 24.31 -26.63
CA ARG A 43 32.37 25.35 -26.60
C ARG A 43 33.35 25.09 -25.48
N GLY A 44 34.64 24.93 -25.79
CA GLY A 44 35.68 24.60 -24.82
C GLY A 44 35.93 23.09 -24.64
N PHE A 45 35.31 22.21 -25.45
CA PHE A 45 35.65 20.80 -25.49
C PHE A 45 37.05 20.61 -26.10
N PRO A 46 38.00 19.87 -25.51
CA PRO A 46 39.28 19.60 -26.07
C PRO A 46 39.20 18.90 -27.43
N GLN A 47 39.96 19.33 -28.41
CA GLN A 47 40.08 18.62 -29.70
C GLN A 47 41.06 17.46 -29.59
N THR A 48 42.10 17.65 -28.81
CA THR A 48 43.16 16.67 -28.52
C THR A 48 43.26 16.40 -27.04
N PRO A 49 43.60 15.18 -26.63
CA PRO A 49 43.80 14.83 -25.24
C PRO A 49 44.88 15.70 -24.58
N ARG A 50 44.64 16.03 -23.30
CA ARG A 50 45.52 16.86 -22.48
C ARG A 50 45.72 16.26 -21.10
N ALA A 51 46.69 16.75 -20.33
CA ALA A 51 46.90 16.34 -18.96
C ALA A 51 45.66 16.73 -18.10
N GLY A 52 45.12 15.79 -17.33
CA GLY A 52 43.90 15.96 -16.51
C GLY A 52 44.17 16.40 -15.06
N VAL A 53 45.07 17.37 -14.86
CA VAL A 53 45.48 17.84 -13.52
C VAL A 53 44.35 18.44 -12.69
N ASP A 54 43.28 18.93 -13.34
CA ASP A 54 42.16 19.59 -12.70
C ASP A 54 41.00 18.63 -12.34
N LEU A 55 41.07 17.37 -12.77
CA LEU A 55 40.03 16.38 -12.54
C LEU A 55 40.10 15.81 -11.12
N GLN A 56 38.93 15.68 -10.45
CA GLN A 56 38.85 15.20 -9.08
C GLN A 56 38.51 13.69 -8.99
N VAL A 57 37.81 13.15 -9.96
CA VAL A 57 37.30 11.77 -9.96
C VAL A 57 37.83 10.98 -11.14
N CYS A 58 37.76 11.55 -12.34
CA CYS A 58 38.22 10.92 -13.58
C CYS A 58 39.69 11.17 -13.87
N SER A 59 40.48 11.46 -12.83
CA SER A 59 41.94 11.61 -12.96
C SER A 59 42.58 10.29 -13.42
N SER A 60 43.38 10.37 -14.47
CA SER A 60 44.13 9.24 -15.05
C SER A 60 45.57 9.63 -15.26
N LYS A 61 46.46 8.65 -15.28
CA LYS A 61 47.88 8.84 -15.67
C LYS A 61 47.98 9.18 -17.18
N ASN A 62 47.00 8.79 -17.95
CA ASN A 62 46.90 9.00 -19.38
C ASN A 62 46.28 10.36 -19.71
N PRO A 63 46.59 10.95 -20.89
CA PRO A 63 45.90 12.14 -21.36
C PRO A 63 44.40 11.94 -21.43
N THR A 64 43.64 13.01 -21.12
CA THR A 64 42.18 12.97 -21.03
C THR A 64 41.51 13.95 -21.97
N CYS A 65 40.31 13.61 -22.44
CA CYS A 65 39.43 14.50 -23.17
C CYS A 65 38.47 15.33 -22.28
N CYS A 66 38.55 15.16 -20.96
CA CYS A 66 37.68 15.84 -20.02
C CYS A 66 38.31 17.10 -19.43
N THR A 67 37.45 18.07 -19.11
CA THR A 67 37.75 19.25 -18.30
C THR A 67 36.95 19.16 -17.00
N LYS A 68 37.33 19.93 -15.97
CA LYS A 68 36.62 20.01 -14.70
C LYS A 68 35.10 20.29 -14.89
N LYS A 69 34.77 21.22 -15.78
CA LYS A 69 33.35 21.55 -16.09
C LYS A 69 32.59 20.37 -16.73
N MET A 70 33.26 19.54 -17.52
CA MET A 70 32.67 18.34 -18.10
C MET A 70 32.48 17.27 -17.01
N GLU A 71 33.47 17.07 -16.15
CA GLU A 71 33.39 16.15 -15.01
C GLU A 71 32.18 16.49 -14.11
N GLU A 72 31.97 17.77 -13.78
CA GLU A 72 30.80 18.23 -12.99
C GLU A 72 29.47 17.91 -13.69
N ARG A 73 29.39 18.09 -15.02
CA ARG A 73 28.20 17.76 -15.81
C ARG A 73 27.95 16.26 -15.90
N TYR A 74 29.00 15.49 -16.11
CA TYR A 74 28.93 14.03 -16.10
C TYR A 74 28.51 13.51 -14.72
N GLN A 75 28.92 14.14 -13.64
CA GLN A 75 28.49 13.78 -12.30
C GLN A 75 26.98 14.01 -12.08
N THR A 76 26.47 15.12 -12.62
CA THR A 76 25.02 15.40 -12.61
C THR A 76 24.26 14.38 -13.46
N ALA A 77 24.75 14.11 -14.67
CA ALA A 77 24.15 13.12 -15.56
C ALA A 77 24.15 11.70 -14.94
N ALA A 78 25.24 11.26 -14.33
CA ALA A 78 25.32 9.95 -13.68
C ALA A 78 24.28 9.76 -12.56
N LYS A 79 23.97 10.83 -11.82
CA LYS A 79 22.90 10.82 -10.82
C LYS A 79 21.52 10.72 -11.47
N GLN A 80 21.27 11.50 -12.52
CA GLN A 80 20.00 11.50 -13.24
C GLN A 80 19.75 10.16 -13.92
N ASP A 81 20.77 9.59 -14.55
CA ASP A 81 20.67 8.28 -15.22
C ASP A 81 20.26 7.20 -14.22
N ILE A 82 20.92 7.11 -13.06
CA ILE A 82 20.55 6.07 -12.07
C ILE A 82 19.18 6.32 -11.45
N GLN A 83 18.78 7.57 -11.23
CA GLN A 83 17.43 7.89 -10.78
C GLN A 83 16.38 7.49 -11.81
N GLN A 84 16.61 7.77 -13.08
CA GLN A 84 15.70 7.37 -14.15
C GLN A 84 15.56 5.85 -14.26
N VAL A 85 16.67 5.14 -14.14
CA VAL A 85 16.66 3.66 -14.16
C VAL A 85 15.90 3.10 -12.95
N LEU A 86 16.06 3.67 -11.76
CA LEU A 86 15.30 3.30 -10.57
C LEU A 86 13.80 3.52 -10.77
N GLN A 87 13.40 4.70 -11.24
CA GLN A 87 11.99 5.04 -11.53
C GLN A 87 11.38 4.12 -12.60
N THR A 88 12.15 3.78 -13.62
CA THR A 88 11.70 2.84 -14.65
C THR A 88 11.51 1.43 -14.08
N SER A 89 12.42 0.98 -13.20
CA SER A 89 12.35 -0.33 -12.57
C SER A 89 11.18 -0.45 -11.59
N SER A 90 10.82 0.63 -10.89
CA SER A 90 9.69 0.68 -9.95
C SER A 90 8.34 0.95 -10.61
N ALA A 91 8.33 1.45 -11.85
CA ALA A 91 7.12 1.92 -12.53
C ALA A 91 6.01 0.85 -12.62
N ALA A 92 6.36 -0.39 -12.95
CA ALA A 92 5.38 -1.48 -13.05
C ALA A 92 4.77 -1.83 -11.69
N LEU A 93 5.58 -1.89 -10.63
CA LEU A 93 5.13 -2.13 -9.26
C LEU A 93 4.23 -1.00 -8.77
N LYS A 94 4.64 0.25 -8.98
CA LYS A 94 3.86 1.43 -8.62
C LYS A 94 2.52 1.46 -9.35
N PHE A 95 2.51 1.18 -10.64
CA PHE A 95 1.29 1.09 -11.44
C PHE A 95 0.36 -0.02 -10.94
N LEU A 96 0.91 -1.21 -10.62
CA LEU A 96 0.14 -2.32 -10.06
C LEU A 96 -0.60 -1.91 -8.78
N ILE A 97 0.10 -1.28 -7.82
CA ILE A 97 -0.50 -0.89 -6.54
C ILE A 97 -1.49 0.26 -6.74
N SER A 98 -1.12 1.33 -7.46
CA SER A 98 -1.98 2.51 -7.62
C SER A 98 -3.27 2.21 -8.37
N ARG A 99 -3.20 1.42 -9.46
CA ARG A 99 -4.38 1.00 -10.21
C ARG A 99 -5.34 0.18 -9.34
N ASN A 100 -4.80 -0.76 -8.56
CA ASN A 100 -5.64 -1.58 -7.69
C ASN A 100 -6.19 -0.78 -6.50
N ALA A 101 -5.42 0.13 -5.90
CA ALA A 101 -5.92 1.01 -4.85
C ALA A 101 -7.12 1.83 -5.32
N ALA A 102 -7.02 2.47 -6.50
CA ALA A 102 -8.13 3.21 -7.10
C ALA A 102 -9.34 2.31 -7.39
N ALA A 103 -9.12 1.14 -8.00
CA ALA A 103 -10.21 0.20 -8.32
C ALA A 103 -10.91 -0.34 -7.05
N PHE A 104 -10.18 -0.61 -5.96
CA PHE A 104 -10.80 -1.00 -4.69
C PHE A 104 -11.57 0.14 -4.05
N GLN A 105 -11.04 1.37 -4.09
CA GLN A 105 -11.75 2.54 -3.60
C GLN A 105 -13.08 2.72 -4.33
N GLU A 106 -13.09 2.76 -5.66
CA GLU A 106 -14.30 2.87 -6.47
C GLU A 106 -15.30 1.74 -6.18
N THR A 107 -14.78 0.51 -5.99
CA THR A 107 -15.65 -0.64 -5.66
C THR A 107 -16.30 -0.46 -4.29
N PHE A 108 -15.58 0.02 -3.28
CA PHE A 108 -16.16 0.28 -1.95
C PHE A 108 -17.20 1.40 -1.99
N GLU A 109 -16.93 2.49 -2.70
CA GLU A 109 -17.92 3.57 -2.90
C GLU A 109 -19.19 3.06 -3.57
N MET A 110 -19.05 2.23 -4.61
CA MET A 110 -20.19 1.62 -5.30
C MET A 110 -20.98 0.66 -4.37
N LEU A 111 -20.30 -0.16 -3.58
CA LEU A 111 -20.95 -1.10 -2.65
C LEU A 111 -21.73 -0.37 -1.56
N ILE A 112 -21.21 0.74 -1.03
CA ILE A 112 -21.89 1.57 -0.04
C ILE A 112 -23.18 2.15 -0.63
N LYS A 113 -23.12 2.77 -1.83
CA LYS A 113 -24.29 3.30 -2.53
C LYS A 113 -25.32 2.23 -2.87
N LEU A 114 -24.86 1.05 -3.27
CA LEU A 114 -25.75 -0.06 -3.60
C LEU A 114 -26.47 -0.59 -2.35
N ALA A 115 -25.77 -0.71 -1.23
CA ALA A 115 -26.36 -1.13 0.04
C ALA A 115 -27.38 -0.10 0.58
N GLU A 116 -27.08 1.20 0.45
CA GLU A 116 -28.01 2.29 0.74
C GLU A 116 -29.28 2.16 -0.11
N ASN A 117 -29.13 1.97 -1.42
CA ASN A 117 -30.28 1.83 -2.34
C ASN A 117 -31.11 0.57 -2.01
N TYR A 118 -30.50 -0.57 -1.72
CA TYR A 118 -31.24 -1.78 -1.33
C TYR A 118 -32.02 -1.57 -0.03
N THR A 119 -31.43 -0.88 0.94
CA THR A 119 -32.09 -0.58 2.22
C THR A 119 -33.25 0.39 2.03
N SER A 120 -33.08 1.44 1.24
CA SER A 120 -34.16 2.39 0.90
C SER A 120 -35.30 1.71 0.12
N THR A 121 -34.93 0.84 -0.81
CA THR A 121 -35.89 0.04 -1.60
C THR A 121 -36.70 -0.92 -0.72
N LEU A 122 -36.08 -1.51 0.32
CA LEU A 122 -36.81 -2.33 1.30
C LEU A 122 -37.96 -1.53 1.94
N PHE A 123 -37.68 -0.31 2.44
CA PHE A 123 -38.71 0.53 3.06
C PHE A 123 -39.77 0.96 2.07
N CYS A 124 -39.39 1.34 0.85
CA CYS A 124 -40.35 1.73 -0.19
C CYS A 124 -41.30 0.58 -0.60
N ASN A 125 -40.83 -0.64 -0.65
CA ASN A 125 -41.61 -1.78 -1.13
C ASN A 125 -42.38 -2.50 -0.02
N ALA A 126 -41.71 -2.82 1.09
CA ALA A 126 -42.29 -3.61 2.18
C ALA A 126 -42.92 -2.75 3.27
N TYR A 127 -42.43 -1.53 3.49
CA TYR A 127 -42.82 -0.67 4.62
C TYR A 127 -43.17 0.74 4.18
N ARG A 128 -44.07 0.88 3.19
CA ARG A 128 -44.40 2.14 2.50
C ARG A 128 -44.74 3.30 3.44
N ASN A 129 -45.45 3.01 4.54
CA ASN A 129 -45.85 4.04 5.51
C ASN A 129 -44.66 4.63 6.30
N MET A 130 -43.56 3.91 6.37
CA MET A 130 -42.32 4.34 7.06
C MET A 130 -41.25 4.87 6.09
N ALA A 131 -41.45 4.75 4.78
CA ALA A 131 -40.40 4.96 3.78
C ALA A 131 -39.77 6.35 3.83
N VAL A 132 -40.59 7.41 4.00
CA VAL A 132 -40.11 8.81 4.02
C VAL A 132 -39.25 9.08 5.25
N GLU A 133 -39.68 8.64 6.43
CA GLU A 133 -38.98 8.86 7.68
C GLU A 133 -37.72 7.99 7.79
N ALA A 134 -37.79 6.74 7.30
CA ALA A 134 -36.65 5.82 7.28
C ALA A 134 -35.57 6.24 6.28
N ALA A 135 -35.93 6.88 5.16
CA ALA A 135 -34.94 7.28 4.13
C ALA A 135 -33.83 8.17 4.70
N ALA A 136 -34.18 9.17 5.51
CA ALA A 136 -33.19 10.07 6.12
C ALA A 136 -32.25 9.32 7.08
N ARG A 137 -32.73 8.27 7.77
CA ARG A 137 -31.92 7.45 8.69
C ARG A 137 -30.99 6.52 7.93
N VAL A 138 -31.44 5.98 6.82
CA VAL A 138 -30.63 5.16 5.91
C VAL A 138 -29.51 6.01 5.32
N GLU A 139 -29.81 7.20 4.79
CA GLU A 139 -28.82 8.12 4.23
C GLU A 139 -27.76 8.53 5.26
N GLU A 140 -28.18 8.92 6.48
CA GLU A 140 -27.27 9.26 7.59
C GLU A 140 -26.33 8.11 7.91
N PHE A 141 -26.84 6.89 8.04
CA PHE A 141 -26.06 5.72 8.35
C PHE A 141 -25.01 5.39 7.27
N PHE A 142 -25.40 5.39 5.99
CA PHE A 142 -24.45 5.11 4.91
C PHE A 142 -23.46 6.25 4.66
N THR A 143 -23.80 7.49 5.01
CA THR A 143 -22.85 8.60 5.08
C THR A 143 -21.76 8.33 6.12
N ASP A 144 -22.13 7.90 7.33
CA ASP A 144 -21.17 7.51 8.36
C ASP A 144 -20.25 6.37 7.90
N VAL A 145 -20.83 5.34 7.26
CA VAL A 145 -20.07 4.21 6.70
C VAL A 145 -19.03 4.71 5.68
N GLY A 146 -19.41 5.63 4.80
CA GLY A 146 -18.51 6.25 3.84
C GLY A 146 -17.40 7.07 4.51
N LEU A 147 -17.76 7.90 5.47
CA LEU A 147 -16.81 8.71 6.24
C LEU A 147 -15.79 7.83 6.98
N PHE A 148 -16.24 6.75 7.63
CA PHE A 148 -15.34 5.79 8.26
C PHE A 148 -14.40 5.14 7.24
N MET A 149 -14.94 4.65 6.11
CA MET A 149 -14.15 3.94 5.11
C MET A 149 -13.01 4.78 4.55
N PHE A 150 -13.25 6.08 4.34
CA PHE A 150 -12.32 6.98 3.66
C PHE A 150 -11.53 7.93 4.58
N GLY A 151 -11.53 7.70 5.88
CA GLY A 151 -10.52 8.29 6.74
C GLY A 151 -10.98 9.01 7.99
N THR A 152 -12.30 9.16 8.23
CA THR A 152 -12.78 9.81 9.45
C THR A 152 -12.87 8.80 10.61
N ASP A 153 -12.43 9.18 11.80
CA ASP A 153 -12.57 8.35 12.99
C ASP A 153 -13.98 8.49 13.57
N ILE A 154 -14.89 7.67 13.04
CA ILE A 154 -16.26 7.51 13.51
C ILE A 154 -16.39 6.09 14.08
N SER A 155 -17.05 5.95 15.23
CA SER A 155 -17.35 4.64 15.77
C SER A 155 -18.43 3.95 14.92
N THR A 156 -18.08 2.85 14.25
CA THR A 156 -19.03 2.05 13.47
C THR A 156 -20.11 1.44 14.36
N GLU A 157 -19.80 1.10 15.61
CA GLU A 157 -20.74 0.58 16.59
C GLU A 157 -21.77 1.65 16.97
N GLU A 158 -21.31 2.88 17.23
CA GLU A 158 -22.21 4.00 17.54
C GLU A 158 -23.11 4.36 16.36
N SER A 159 -22.59 4.32 15.12
CA SER A 159 -23.39 4.57 13.91
C SER A 159 -24.49 3.52 13.73
N VAL A 160 -24.16 2.24 13.96
CA VAL A 160 -25.17 1.16 13.93
C VAL A 160 -26.20 1.32 15.04
N ASN A 161 -25.75 1.58 16.27
CA ASN A 161 -26.67 1.77 17.40
C ASN A 161 -27.58 2.99 17.16
N ARG A 162 -27.03 4.12 16.72
CA ARG A 162 -27.80 5.33 16.37
C ARG A 162 -28.83 5.04 15.28
N PHE A 163 -28.48 4.28 14.24
CA PHE A 163 -29.42 3.88 13.21
C PHE A 163 -30.62 3.11 13.79
N PHE A 164 -30.39 2.10 14.62
CA PHE A 164 -31.47 1.31 15.23
C PHE A 164 -32.23 2.12 16.30
N ASP A 165 -31.54 2.92 17.11
CA ASP A 165 -32.17 3.79 18.12
C ASP A 165 -33.12 4.81 17.46
N THR A 166 -32.77 5.33 16.28
CA THR A 166 -33.62 6.27 15.54
C THR A 166 -34.69 5.59 14.66
N LEU A 167 -34.50 4.33 14.32
CA LEU A 167 -35.47 3.52 13.58
C LEU A 167 -36.61 3.05 14.48
N PHE A 168 -36.37 2.81 15.78
CA PHE A 168 -37.40 2.27 16.69
C PHE A 168 -38.63 3.15 16.83
N PRO A 169 -38.57 4.48 17.03
CA PRO A 169 -39.75 5.33 17.05
C PRO A 169 -40.62 5.18 15.80
N ILE A 170 -40.02 5.07 14.63
CA ILE A 170 -40.69 4.90 13.34
C ILE A 170 -41.42 3.55 13.30
N VAL A 171 -40.72 2.46 13.68
CA VAL A 171 -41.31 1.11 13.74
C VAL A 171 -42.42 1.05 14.78
N TYR A 172 -42.24 1.69 15.93
CA TYR A 172 -43.24 1.70 17.01
C TYR A 172 -44.55 2.37 16.56
N SER A 173 -44.48 3.57 15.96
CA SER A 173 -45.64 4.33 15.54
C SER A 173 -46.39 3.70 14.37
N HIS A 174 -45.70 3.06 13.45
CA HIS A 174 -46.31 2.53 12.23
C HIS A 174 -46.68 1.05 12.29
N MET A 175 -46.00 0.25 13.11
CA MET A 175 -46.23 -1.22 13.12
C MET A 175 -46.68 -1.77 14.47
N ILE A 176 -46.18 -1.23 15.58
CA ILE A 176 -46.51 -1.74 16.92
C ILE A 176 -47.77 -1.06 17.43
N ASN A 177 -47.89 0.25 17.23
CA ASN A 177 -49.03 1.05 17.65
C ASN A 177 -49.54 1.96 16.53
N PRO A 178 -50.14 1.39 15.47
CA PRO A 178 -50.49 2.12 14.23
C PRO A 178 -51.53 3.23 14.40
N GLY A 179 -52.14 3.36 15.57
CA GLY A 179 -53.01 4.49 15.91
C GLY A 179 -52.26 5.77 16.30
N LEU A 180 -50.94 5.77 16.30
CA LEU A 180 -50.06 6.85 16.79
C LEU A 180 -49.20 7.45 15.67
N THR A 181 -49.80 7.74 14.52
CA THR A 181 -49.05 8.23 13.35
C THR A 181 -48.33 9.57 13.55
N ASP A 182 -48.68 10.33 14.61
CA ASP A 182 -48.05 11.63 14.92
C ASP A 182 -47.65 11.69 16.41
N ILE A 183 -46.54 11.09 16.73
CA ILE A 183 -45.97 11.20 18.08
C ILE A 183 -45.23 12.53 18.28
N SER A 184 -45.27 13.06 19.53
CA SER A 184 -44.51 14.26 19.86
C SER A 184 -42.99 13.98 19.79
N LEU A 185 -42.20 15.02 19.54
CA LEU A 185 -40.74 14.89 19.53
C LEU A 185 -40.19 14.35 20.85
N GLU A 186 -40.79 14.77 21.97
CA GLU A 186 -40.40 14.32 23.32
C GLU A 186 -40.68 12.83 23.51
N TYR A 187 -41.84 12.34 22.99
CA TYR A 187 -42.13 10.91 23.07
C TYR A 187 -41.26 10.07 22.13
N ALA A 188 -40.96 10.57 20.93
CA ALA A 188 -40.00 9.94 20.03
C ALA A 188 -38.62 9.85 20.63
N GLU A 189 -38.18 10.90 21.37
CA GLU A 189 -36.90 10.90 22.07
C GLU A 189 -36.90 9.90 23.24
N CYS A 190 -38.01 9.79 24.00
CA CYS A 190 -38.14 8.75 25.02
C CYS A 190 -38.02 7.35 24.42
N LEU A 191 -38.68 7.08 23.29
CA LEU A 191 -38.58 5.79 22.58
C LEU A 191 -37.14 5.49 22.16
N ARG A 192 -36.47 6.50 21.60
CA ARG A 192 -35.07 6.40 21.20
C ARG A 192 -34.14 6.05 22.36
N MET A 193 -34.31 6.71 23.49
CA MET A 193 -33.52 6.45 24.70
C MET A 193 -33.83 5.06 25.31
N ALA A 194 -35.09 4.65 25.27
CA ALA A 194 -35.56 3.36 25.80
C ALA A 194 -35.10 2.15 24.94
N THR A 195 -34.68 2.38 23.68
CA THR A 195 -34.29 1.29 22.75
C THR A 195 -33.23 0.37 23.33
N ARG A 196 -32.24 0.93 24.03
CA ARG A 196 -31.13 0.16 24.60
C ARG A 196 -31.55 -0.79 25.73
N ASP A 197 -32.52 -0.37 26.54
CA ASP A 197 -33.03 -1.15 27.68
C ASP A 197 -34.07 -2.18 27.23
N ILE A 198 -34.98 -1.76 26.33
CA ILE A 198 -36.09 -2.58 25.84
C ILE A 198 -35.62 -3.60 24.78
N ARG A 199 -34.56 -3.29 24.01
CA ARG A 199 -34.01 -4.11 22.93
C ARG A 199 -35.04 -4.61 21.94
N PRO A 200 -35.80 -3.72 21.28
CA PRO A 200 -36.92 -4.10 20.40
C PRO A 200 -36.49 -4.95 19.21
N PHE A 201 -35.28 -4.81 18.76
CA PHE A 201 -34.67 -5.55 17.65
C PHE A 201 -33.84 -6.75 18.07
N GLY A 202 -33.94 -7.16 19.35
CA GLY A 202 -33.18 -8.28 19.93
C GLY A 202 -31.67 -8.12 19.76
N ASN A 203 -31.02 -9.15 19.24
CA ASN A 203 -29.57 -9.18 19.06
C ASN A 203 -29.11 -8.65 17.67
N VAL A 204 -30.04 -8.29 16.77
CA VAL A 204 -29.67 -7.88 15.40
C VAL A 204 -28.73 -6.68 15.38
N PRO A 205 -28.95 -5.58 16.15
CA PRO A 205 -28.01 -4.46 16.17
C PRO A 205 -26.58 -4.87 16.58
N LYS A 206 -26.44 -5.71 17.59
CA LYS A 206 -25.14 -6.21 18.08
C LYS A 206 -24.43 -7.06 17.02
N ILE A 207 -25.17 -7.91 16.28
CA ILE A 207 -24.60 -8.73 15.19
C ILE A 207 -24.15 -7.83 14.05
N VAL A 208 -24.97 -6.87 13.65
CA VAL A 208 -24.64 -5.91 12.58
C VAL A 208 -23.43 -5.08 12.96
N ALA A 209 -23.38 -4.52 14.18
CA ALA A 209 -22.24 -3.72 14.65
C ALA A 209 -20.93 -4.52 14.59
N ARG A 210 -20.94 -5.77 15.04
CA ARG A 210 -19.78 -6.66 15.00
C ARG A 210 -19.35 -6.96 13.55
N GLN A 211 -20.29 -7.32 12.68
CA GLN A 211 -19.99 -7.64 11.27
C GLN A 211 -19.49 -6.41 10.50
N MET A 212 -20.20 -5.29 10.60
CA MET A 212 -19.82 -4.03 9.95
C MET A 212 -18.46 -3.53 10.46
N GLY A 213 -18.28 -3.43 11.79
CA GLY A 213 -17.04 -2.92 12.37
C GLY A 213 -15.81 -3.72 11.91
N ARG A 214 -15.87 -5.05 11.98
CA ARG A 214 -14.73 -5.89 11.55
C ARG A 214 -14.49 -5.84 10.04
N SER A 215 -15.54 -5.81 9.25
CA SER A 215 -15.45 -5.80 7.80
C SER A 215 -14.93 -4.46 7.26
N LEU A 216 -15.48 -3.36 7.75
CA LEU A 216 -15.08 -2.02 7.37
C LEU A 216 -13.65 -1.70 7.82
N LEU A 217 -13.28 -2.06 9.07
CA LEU A 217 -11.93 -1.84 9.57
C LEU A 217 -10.87 -2.55 8.72
N ARG A 218 -11.11 -3.82 8.37
CA ARG A 218 -10.18 -4.58 7.52
C ARG A 218 -10.04 -3.96 6.12
N SER A 219 -11.14 -3.53 5.54
CA SER A 219 -11.16 -2.91 4.21
C SER A 219 -10.47 -1.54 4.21
N ARG A 220 -10.71 -0.71 5.24
CA ARG A 220 -10.00 0.56 5.47
C ARG A 220 -8.50 0.32 5.62
N THR A 221 -8.10 -0.60 6.50
CA THR A 221 -6.68 -0.93 6.73
C THR A 221 -6.01 -1.43 5.44
N PHE A 222 -6.72 -2.22 4.64
CA PHE A 222 -6.21 -2.68 3.34
C PHE A 222 -5.93 -1.52 2.39
N LEU A 223 -6.86 -0.56 2.23
CA LEU A 223 -6.65 0.64 1.41
C LEU A 223 -5.51 1.52 1.93
N GLN A 224 -5.44 1.75 3.23
CA GLN A 224 -4.37 2.52 3.85
C GLN A 224 -2.99 1.87 3.61
N ALA A 225 -2.93 0.55 3.69
CA ALA A 225 -1.71 -0.18 3.40
C ALA A 225 -1.28 -0.03 1.93
N LEU A 226 -2.21 -0.04 0.96
CA LEU A 226 -1.89 0.19 -0.45
C LEU A 226 -1.32 1.60 -0.67
N ASN A 227 -1.92 2.62 -0.06
CA ASN A 227 -1.44 4.00 -0.15
C ASN A 227 -0.02 4.15 0.44
N LEU A 228 0.26 3.48 1.57
CA LEU A 228 1.61 3.44 2.12
C LEU A 228 2.60 2.76 1.15
N GLY A 229 2.20 1.66 0.50
CA GLY A 229 3.04 1.00 -0.50
C GLY A 229 3.45 1.94 -1.63
N ILE A 230 2.52 2.78 -2.13
CA ILE A 230 2.80 3.82 -3.13
C ILE A 230 3.77 4.87 -2.58
N GLU A 231 3.57 5.29 -1.34
CA GLU A 231 4.44 6.28 -0.69
C GLU A 231 5.87 5.76 -0.52
N VAL A 232 6.03 4.51 -0.08
CA VAL A 232 7.34 3.85 0.04
C VAL A 232 8.08 3.86 -1.29
N ILE A 233 7.42 3.47 -2.38
CA ILE A 233 8.01 3.45 -3.71
C ILE A 233 8.37 4.87 -4.15
N ASN A 234 7.48 5.84 -4.00
CA ASN A 234 7.74 7.24 -4.36
C ASN A 234 8.95 7.81 -3.63
N THR A 235 9.07 7.52 -2.34
CA THR A 235 10.18 8.04 -1.53
C THR A 235 11.50 7.38 -1.90
N THR A 236 11.49 6.07 -2.16
CA THR A 236 12.69 5.34 -2.59
C THR A 236 13.14 5.71 -4.00
N ASP A 237 12.24 6.09 -4.89
CA ASP A 237 12.56 6.59 -6.25
C ASP A 237 13.30 7.94 -6.23
N HIS A 238 13.18 8.72 -5.15
CA HIS A 238 13.73 10.07 -5.04
C HIS A 238 14.84 10.21 -3.97
N LEU A 239 15.52 9.11 -3.65
CA LEU A 239 16.62 9.13 -2.67
C LEU A 239 17.77 10.03 -3.10
N HIS A 240 18.37 10.69 -2.11
CA HIS A 240 19.57 11.48 -2.31
C HIS A 240 20.83 10.62 -2.20
N PHE A 241 21.65 10.66 -3.24
CA PHE A 241 22.92 9.96 -3.25
C PHE A 241 24.01 10.75 -2.52
N SER A 242 24.80 10.05 -1.71
CA SER A 242 25.97 10.61 -1.02
C SER A 242 27.02 11.12 -2.02
N LYS A 243 27.95 11.94 -1.53
CA LYS A 243 29.07 12.42 -2.36
C LYS A 243 29.93 11.24 -2.85
N ASP A 244 30.17 10.24 -1.99
CA ASP A 244 30.97 9.06 -2.34
C ASP A 244 30.24 8.21 -3.40
N CYS A 245 28.94 7.98 -3.26
CA CYS A 245 28.14 7.32 -4.29
C CYS A 245 28.16 8.11 -5.62
N SER A 246 27.97 9.43 -5.57
CA SER A 246 27.95 10.27 -6.78
C SER A 246 29.29 10.23 -7.54
N ARG A 247 30.41 10.14 -6.81
CA ARG A 247 31.74 9.97 -7.40
C ARG A 247 31.92 8.58 -8.01
N ALA A 248 31.46 7.54 -7.30
CA ALA A 248 31.54 6.17 -7.81
C ALA A 248 30.68 5.97 -9.07
N LEU A 249 29.47 6.52 -9.11
CA LEU A 249 28.61 6.50 -10.29
C LEU A 249 29.24 7.23 -11.48
N LEU A 250 29.83 8.41 -11.25
CA LEU A 250 30.58 9.15 -12.27
C LEU A 250 31.74 8.30 -12.81
N ARG A 251 32.54 7.72 -11.91
CA ARG A 251 33.67 6.88 -12.29
C ARG A 251 33.25 5.68 -13.10
N MET A 252 32.13 5.06 -12.71
CA MET A 252 31.60 3.87 -13.36
C MET A 252 31.08 4.16 -14.78
N GLN A 253 30.32 5.23 -14.95
CA GLN A 253 29.56 5.46 -16.19
C GLN A 253 30.26 6.39 -17.17
N TYR A 254 30.99 7.41 -16.69
CA TYR A 254 31.46 8.50 -17.54
C TYR A 254 32.97 8.71 -17.59
N CYS A 255 33.73 8.24 -16.59
CA CYS A 255 35.21 8.36 -16.68
C CYS A 255 35.82 7.60 -17.87
N PRO A 256 35.23 6.46 -18.36
CA PRO A 256 35.69 5.86 -19.61
C PRO A 256 35.65 6.83 -20.79
N HIS A 257 34.60 7.67 -20.87
CA HIS A 257 34.45 8.66 -21.95
C HIS A 257 35.60 9.69 -21.96
N CYS A 258 36.13 10.01 -20.77
CA CYS A 258 37.29 10.92 -20.66
C CYS A 258 38.57 10.32 -21.30
N GLN A 259 38.63 9.01 -21.39
CA GLN A 259 39.72 8.28 -22.05
C GLN A 259 39.35 7.85 -23.50
N GLY A 260 38.24 8.38 -24.07
CA GLY A 260 37.77 8.03 -25.42
C GLY A 260 37.08 6.67 -25.50
N LEU A 261 36.90 5.99 -24.37
CA LEU A 261 36.28 4.65 -24.29
C LEU A 261 34.76 4.75 -24.18
N THR A 262 34.12 5.37 -25.16
CA THR A 262 32.69 5.75 -25.14
C THR A 262 31.71 4.59 -25.21
N LEU A 263 32.16 3.40 -25.60
CA LEU A 263 31.36 2.17 -25.70
C LEU A 263 31.64 1.17 -24.58
N SER A 264 32.63 1.45 -23.71
CA SER A 264 32.97 0.57 -22.61
C SER A 264 31.88 0.58 -21.54
N LYS A 265 31.41 -0.60 -21.18
CA LYS A 265 30.51 -0.81 -20.05
C LYS A 265 31.32 -1.29 -18.82
N PRO A 266 30.86 -0.99 -17.60
CA PRO A 266 31.51 -1.48 -16.38
C PRO A 266 31.46 -3.01 -16.28
N CYS A 267 32.45 -3.58 -15.63
CA CYS A 267 32.45 -4.99 -15.27
C CYS A 267 31.30 -5.28 -14.31
N MET A 268 30.70 -6.47 -14.39
CA MET A 268 29.58 -6.87 -13.52
C MET A 268 29.91 -6.68 -12.03
N GLY A 269 31.02 -7.19 -11.54
CA GLY A 269 31.42 -7.06 -10.14
C GLY A 269 31.68 -5.62 -9.70
N TYR A 270 32.22 -4.78 -10.58
CA TYR A 270 32.40 -3.34 -10.35
C TYR A 270 31.05 -2.62 -10.24
N CYS A 271 30.15 -2.87 -11.20
CA CYS A 271 28.78 -2.34 -11.18
C CYS A 271 28.07 -2.72 -9.87
N LEU A 272 28.11 -3.99 -9.49
CA LEU A 272 27.48 -4.48 -8.26
C LEU A 272 28.01 -3.77 -7.01
N ASN A 273 29.33 -3.60 -6.88
CA ASN A 273 29.89 -2.88 -5.74
C ASN A 273 29.44 -1.41 -5.69
N VAL A 274 29.45 -0.72 -6.84
CA VAL A 274 29.01 0.69 -6.91
C VAL A 274 27.50 0.79 -6.60
N VAL A 275 26.66 0.00 -7.25
CA VAL A 275 25.21 0.09 -7.09
C VAL A 275 24.77 -0.38 -5.70
N ARG A 276 25.31 -1.50 -5.18
CA ARG A 276 25.02 -1.97 -3.82
C ARG A 276 25.48 -0.99 -2.75
N GLY A 277 26.59 -0.29 -2.96
CA GLY A 277 27.03 0.80 -2.09
C GLY A 277 26.10 2.01 -2.13
N CYS A 278 25.68 2.44 -3.32
CA CYS A 278 24.76 3.56 -3.51
C CYS A 278 23.34 3.27 -2.96
N LEU A 279 22.86 2.05 -3.10
CA LEU A 279 21.53 1.62 -2.67
C LEU A 279 21.54 0.88 -1.32
N ALA A 280 22.61 0.97 -0.54
CA ALA A 280 22.77 0.24 0.71
C ALA A 280 21.64 0.53 1.71
N ASN A 281 21.22 1.79 1.84
CA ASN A 281 20.10 2.19 2.69
C ASN A 281 18.75 1.66 2.14
N MET A 282 18.56 1.72 0.83
CA MET A 282 17.35 1.20 0.19
C MET A 282 17.20 -0.32 0.40
N ALA A 283 18.30 -1.05 0.40
CA ALA A 283 18.29 -2.49 0.66
C ALA A 283 17.78 -2.86 2.06
N GLU A 284 17.91 -1.97 3.06
CA GLU A 284 17.37 -2.19 4.41
C GLU A 284 15.82 -2.21 4.43
N VAL A 285 15.17 -1.64 3.42
CA VAL A 285 13.70 -1.69 3.28
C VAL A 285 13.23 -3.11 2.94
N ASP A 286 14.07 -3.95 2.30
CA ASP A 286 13.66 -5.25 1.73
C ASP A 286 13.01 -6.20 2.74
N LEU A 287 13.57 -6.30 3.95
CA LEU A 287 13.02 -7.16 5.01
C LEU A 287 11.58 -6.73 5.39
N HIS A 288 11.38 -5.43 5.55
CA HIS A 288 10.09 -4.86 5.95
C HIS A 288 9.10 -4.86 4.80
N TRP A 289 9.57 -4.66 3.56
CA TRP A 289 8.76 -4.79 2.36
C TRP A 289 8.21 -6.22 2.17
N ARG A 290 9.04 -7.23 2.42
CA ARG A 290 8.60 -8.64 2.43
C ARG A 290 7.53 -8.90 3.47
N GLY A 291 7.73 -8.38 4.69
CA GLY A 291 6.75 -8.49 5.78
C GLY A 291 5.43 -7.77 5.45
N TYR A 292 5.51 -6.59 4.84
CA TYR A 292 4.35 -5.83 4.37
C TYR A 292 3.52 -6.62 3.35
N ILE A 293 4.15 -7.19 2.31
CA ILE A 293 3.44 -8.01 1.32
C ILE A 293 2.81 -9.24 1.96
N GLN A 294 3.53 -9.91 2.86
CA GLN A 294 3.01 -11.06 3.58
C GLN A 294 1.79 -10.69 4.45
N SER A 295 1.84 -9.58 5.18
CA SER A 295 0.73 -9.13 6.02
C SER A 295 -0.50 -8.70 5.19
N LEU A 296 -0.30 -8.11 4.01
CA LEU A 296 -1.39 -7.85 3.05
C LEU A 296 -2.05 -9.14 2.56
N GLU A 297 -1.27 -10.17 2.32
CA GLU A 297 -1.74 -11.49 1.91
C GLU A 297 -2.58 -12.15 3.01
N GLU A 298 -2.10 -12.10 4.25
CA GLU A 298 -2.80 -12.61 5.43
C GLU A 298 -4.12 -11.86 5.66
N LEU A 299 -4.11 -10.51 5.60
CA LEU A 299 -5.33 -9.70 5.71
C LEU A 299 -6.30 -10.01 4.57
N SER A 300 -5.85 -10.07 3.33
CA SER A 300 -6.70 -10.43 2.19
C SER A 300 -7.35 -11.79 2.38
N SER A 301 -6.64 -12.75 2.97
CA SER A 301 -7.17 -14.07 3.30
C SER A 301 -8.19 -14.02 4.45
N ALA A 302 -8.02 -13.12 5.42
CA ALA A 302 -8.96 -12.94 6.53
C ALA A 302 -10.24 -12.17 6.17
N MET A 303 -10.31 -11.56 4.98
CA MET A 303 -11.46 -10.81 4.48
C MET A 303 -12.47 -11.68 3.72
N HIS A 304 -12.67 -12.93 4.12
CA HIS A 304 -13.59 -13.89 3.50
C HIS A 304 -14.74 -14.24 4.45
N GLY A 305 -15.79 -14.86 3.89
CA GLY A 305 -16.93 -15.39 4.63
C GLY A 305 -17.80 -14.31 5.27
N THR A 306 -18.11 -14.46 6.55
CA THR A 306 -19.02 -13.57 7.29
C THR A 306 -18.53 -12.13 7.45
N TYR A 307 -17.25 -11.90 7.20
CA TYR A 307 -16.60 -10.58 7.25
C TYR A 307 -16.19 -10.04 5.89
N ASP A 308 -16.67 -10.64 4.81
CA ASP A 308 -16.53 -10.07 3.47
C ASP A 308 -17.38 -8.81 3.36
N ILE A 309 -16.75 -7.68 3.04
CA ILE A 309 -17.45 -6.38 3.01
C ILE A 309 -18.57 -6.35 1.97
N GLU A 310 -18.39 -7.01 0.83
CA GLU A 310 -19.42 -7.14 -0.20
C GLU A 310 -20.64 -7.86 0.36
N HIS A 311 -20.42 -8.99 1.05
CA HIS A 311 -21.49 -9.75 1.68
C HIS A 311 -22.17 -8.96 2.80
N VAL A 312 -21.42 -8.29 3.67
CA VAL A 312 -21.95 -7.54 4.82
C VAL A 312 -22.78 -6.35 4.37
N LEU A 313 -22.29 -5.55 3.43
CA LEU A 313 -22.99 -4.38 2.92
C LEU A 313 -24.25 -4.77 2.16
N LEU A 314 -24.17 -5.70 1.20
CA LEU A 314 -25.29 -6.08 0.38
C LEU A 314 -26.40 -6.81 1.15
N ASN A 315 -26.11 -7.45 2.27
CA ASN A 315 -27.09 -8.12 3.11
C ASN A 315 -27.59 -7.24 4.30
N PHE A 316 -27.12 -6.01 4.43
CA PHE A 316 -27.55 -5.11 5.50
C PHE A 316 -29.08 -4.89 5.50
N HIS A 317 -29.68 -4.65 4.32
CA HIS A 317 -31.14 -4.51 4.18
C HIS A 317 -31.91 -5.73 4.70
N SER A 318 -31.40 -6.95 4.51
CA SER A 318 -32.02 -8.17 5.04
C SER A 318 -31.97 -8.19 6.57
N ARG A 319 -30.85 -7.76 7.17
CA ARG A 319 -30.74 -7.65 8.63
C ARG A 319 -31.67 -6.60 9.21
N VAL A 320 -31.85 -5.48 8.52
CA VAL A 320 -32.84 -4.45 8.90
C VAL A 320 -34.25 -5.04 8.83
N ASN A 321 -34.56 -5.79 7.79
CA ASN A 321 -35.86 -6.46 7.65
C ASN A 321 -36.10 -7.46 8.82
N ASP A 322 -35.12 -8.30 9.14
CA ASP A 322 -35.19 -9.24 10.27
C ASP A 322 -35.47 -8.50 11.58
N ALA A 323 -34.79 -7.36 11.82
CA ALA A 323 -35.00 -6.54 13.01
C ALA A 323 -36.43 -5.97 13.09
N VAL A 324 -36.95 -5.41 11.98
CA VAL A 324 -38.30 -4.85 11.93
C VAL A 324 -39.35 -5.93 12.14
N ILE A 325 -39.20 -7.10 11.53
CA ILE A 325 -40.08 -8.25 11.73
C ILE A 325 -40.08 -8.71 13.19
N GLN A 326 -38.89 -8.82 13.81
CA GLN A 326 -38.76 -9.20 15.22
C GLN A 326 -39.47 -8.21 16.15
N ALA A 327 -39.30 -6.90 15.94
CA ALA A 327 -40.01 -5.89 16.69
C ALA A 327 -41.56 -5.97 16.52
N HIS A 328 -42.01 -6.26 15.29
CA HIS A 328 -43.46 -6.43 15.03
C HIS A 328 -44.05 -7.65 15.75
N ILE A 329 -43.34 -8.79 15.70
CA ILE A 329 -43.80 -10.03 16.38
C ILE A 329 -43.91 -9.81 17.90
N ASN A 330 -42.95 -9.10 18.50
CA ASN A 330 -42.92 -8.81 19.93
C ASN A 330 -43.70 -7.54 20.29
N GLY A 331 -44.49 -7.00 19.35
CA GLY A 331 -45.22 -5.74 19.49
C GLY A 331 -46.05 -5.58 20.77
N PRO A 332 -46.89 -6.55 21.16
CA PRO A 332 -47.70 -6.44 22.40
C PRO A 332 -46.86 -6.27 23.66
N GLU A 333 -45.77 -7.04 23.80
CA GLU A 333 -44.86 -6.95 24.93
C GLU A 333 -44.08 -5.64 24.93
N LEU A 334 -43.62 -5.22 23.75
CA LEU A 334 -42.89 -3.95 23.56
C LEU A 334 -43.80 -2.76 23.90
N ALA A 335 -45.08 -2.78 23.51
CA ALA A 335 -46.04 -1.72 23.84
C ALA A 335 -46.21 -1.57 25.35
N GLU A 336 -46.27 -2.68 26.11
CA GLU A 336 -46.34 -2.65 27.57
C GLU A 336 -45.07 -2.11 28.21
N GLN A 337 -43.91 -2.53 27.73
CA GLN A 337 -42.62 -2.04 28.21
C GLN A 337 -42.45 -0.54 27.94
N VAL A 338 -42.77 -0.08 26.73
CA VAL A 338 -42.75 1.34 26.35
C VAL A 338 -43.68 2.15 27.23
N TYR A 339 -44.89 1.68 27.47
CA TYR A 339 -45.84 2.36 28.35
C TYR A 339 -45.32 2.53 29.78
N LYS A 340 -44.64 1.53 30.30
CA LYS A 340 -44.00 1.62 31.63
C LYS A 340 -42.86 2.66 31.70
N VAL A 341 -42.12 2.84 30.60
CA VAL A 341 -40.93 3.73 30.56
C VAL A 341 -41.31 5.14 30.12
N CYS A 342 -42.10 5.27 29.03
CA CYS A 342 -42.40 6.56 28.40
C CYS A 342 -43.83 7.08 28.73
N GLY A 343 -44.65 6.30 29.45
CA GLY A 343 -46.01 6.67 29.76
C GLY A 343 -46.98 6.61 28.55
N PRO A 344 -48.16 7.21 28.67
CA PRO A 344 -49.14 7.25 27.58
C PRO A 344 -48.63 8.14 26.44
N PRO A 345 -48.82 7.74 25.17
CA PRO A 345 -48.34 8.50 24.03
C PRO A 345 -49.10 9.82 23.87
N ILE A 346 -48.34 10.90 23.67
CA ILE A 346 -48.87 12.25 23.42
C ILE A 346 -49.05 12.44 21.91
N ARG A 347 -50.26 12.67 21.46
CA ARG A 347 -50.61 12.88 20.04
C ARG A 347 -50.39 14.32 19.61
N LYS A 348 -49.83 14.54 18.40
CA LYS A 348 -49.92 15.80 17.66
C LYS A 348 -51.15 15.82 16.75
N PRO A 349 -51.76 16.99 16.48
CA PRO A 349 -52.86 17.10 15.52
C PRO A 349 -52.34 16.85 14.09
N THR A 350 -53.08 16.01 13.35
CA THR A 350 -52.70 15.41 12.06
C THR A 350 -52.66 16.43 10.93
N GLN A 351 -51.57 16.51 10.18
CA GLN A 351 -51.52 16.94 8.78
C GLN A 351 -50.84 15.84 7.98
N SER A 352 -51.60 15.15 7.15
CA SER A 352 -51.10 14.11 6.25
C SER A 352 -50.41 14.76 5.04
N PRO A 353 -49.10 14.59 4.82
CA PRO A 353 -48.52 14.83 3.52
C PRO A 353 -48.63 13.54 2.71
N GLY A 354 -49.35 13.60 1.60
CA GLY A 354 -49.36 12.51 0.63
C GLY A 354 -47.97 12.30 0.04
N CYS A 355 -47.54 11.07 -0.01
CA CYS A 355 -46.32 10.66 -0.71
C CYS A 355 -46.51 10.90 -2.21
N SER A 356 -45.99 11.99 -2.75
CA SER A 356 -45.65 12.11 -4.16
C SER A 356 -44.18 11.79 -4.33
N PHE A 357 -43.88 10.53 -4.56
CA PHE A 357 -42.59 10.14 -5.08
C PHE A 357 -42.56 10.53 -6.56
N ASP A 358 -41.67 11.46 -6.87
CA ASP A 358 -41.36 11.82 -8.25
C ASP A 358 -40.67 10.60 -8.91
N GLN A 359 -41.45 9.92 -9.78
CA GLN A 359 -41.00 8.74 -10.53
C GLN A 359 -39.94 9.06 -11.62
N ASN A 360 -39.43 10.30 -11.66
CA ASN A 360 -38.41 10.74 -12.62
C ASN A 360 -37.00 10.89 -12.01
N ARG A 361 -36.57 9.96 -11.18
CA ARG A 361 -35.14 9.71 -11.06
C ARG A 361 -34.83 8.56 -12.00
N ASP A 362 -34.15 8.93 -13.08
CA ASP A 362 -33.70 8.12 -14.18
C ASP A 362 -33.53 6.64 -13.81
N ASN A 363 -34.39 5.82 -14.42
CA ASN A 363 -34.12 4.43 -14.71
C ASN A 363 -32.91 4.35 -15.69
N GLN A 364 -31.79 4.92 -15.32
CA GLN A 364 -30.53 4.34 -15.74
C GLN A 364 -30.48 3.00 -15.01
N GLY A 365 -30.99 2.00 -15.72
CA GLY A 365 -30.88 0.62 -15.32
C GLY A 365 -29.45 0.40 -14.85
N LEU A 366 -29.28 0.38 -13.54
CA LEU A 366 -28.15 -0.32 -12.96
C LEU A 366 -28.26 -1.71 -13.58
N LYS A 367 -27.47 -1.93 -14.63
CA LYS A 367 -27.22 -3.27 -15.14
C LYS A 367 -26.91 -4.07 -13.89
N MET A 368 -27.86 -4.91 -13.49
CA MET A 368 -27.57 -5.98 -12.58
C MET A 368 -26.31 -6.60 -13.16
N PHE A 369 -25.20 -6.36 -12.50
CA PHE A 369 -23.96 -7.07 -12.83
C PHE A 369 -24.34 -8.53 -12.65
N SER A 370 -24.57 -9.20 -13.78
CA SER A 370 -24.55 -10.64 -13.86
C SER A 370 -23.25 -11.04 -13.18
N ARG A 371 -23.36 -11.63 -12.00
CA ARG A 371 -22.22 -12.13 -11.24
C ARG A 371 -21.66 -13.31 -12.00
N ASP A 372 -20.82 -13.04 -12.97
CA ASP A 372 -19.85 -14.03 -13.38
C ASP A 372 -18.97 -14.26 -12.16
N SER A 373 -18.89 -15.49 -11.70
CA SER A 373 -18.20 -15.90 -10.47
C SER A 373 -16.70 -15.52 -10.43
N GLU A 374 -16.17 -14.98 -11.51
CA GLU A 374 -14.79 -14.54 -11.67
C GLU A 374 -14.55 -13.08 -11.26
N GLU A 375 -15.59 -12.23 -11.20
CA GLU A 375 -15.45 -10.78 -10.90
C GLU A 375 -15.75 -10.37 -9.45
N THR A 376 -15.78 -11.28 -8.51
CA THR A 376 -16.00 -10.92 -7.10
C THR A 376 -14.83 -10.08 -6.54
N LEU A 377 -15.13 -9.16 -5.61
CA LEU A 377 -14.13 -8.37 -4.91
C LEU A 377 -13.05 -9.25 -4.27
N ALA A 378 -13.42 -10.41 -3.75
CA ALA A 378 -12.52 -11.39 -3.16
C ALA A 378 -11.53 -11.96 -4.20
N ASN A 379 -11.98 -12.28 -5.41
CA ASN A 379 -11.13 -12.78 -6.50
C ASN A 379 -10.18 -11.68 -6.99
N ARG A 380 -10.66 -10.46 -7.18
CA ARG A 380 -9.82 -9.31 -7.55
C ARG A 380 -8.73 -9.04 -6.51
N ARG A 381 -9.05 -9.12 -5.21
CA ARG A 381 -8.06 -9.01 -4.13
C ARG A 381 -7.01 -10.11 -4.20
N LYS A 382 -7.43 -11.36 -4.38
CA LYS A 382 -6.55 -12.53 -4.48
C LYS A 382 -5.61 -12.43 -5.69
N GLU A 383 -6.13 -12.02 -6.84
CA GLU A 383 -5.36 -11.79 -8.04
C GLU A 383 -4.31 -10.69 -7.84
N PHE A 384 -4.73 -9.53 -7.32
CA PHE A 384 -3.82 -8.43 -7.00
C PHE A 384 -2.68 -8.88 -6.09
N VAL A 385 -2.99 -9.57 -4.98
CA VAL A 385 -1.98 -10.05 -4.02
C VAL A 385 -1.05 -11.06 -4.66
N SER A 386 -1.54 -11.93 -5.55
CA SER A 386 -0.70 -12.89 -6.28
C SER A 386 0.30 -12.21 -7.20
N HIS A 387 -0.09 -11.13 -7.89
CA HIS A 387 0.81 -10.31 -8.69
C HIS A 387 1.80 -9.52 -7.82
N LEU A 388 1.34 -8.95 -6.70
CA LEU A 388 2.21 -8.21 -5.78
C LEU A 388 3.30 -9.10 -5.17
N ARG A 389 3.03 -10.39 -4.97
CA ARG A 389 3.99 -11.39 -4.47
C ARG A 389 5.23 -11.52 -5.36
N LEU A 390 5.12 -11.28 -6.66
CA LEU A 390 6.25 -11.30 -7.59
C LEU A 390 7.28 -10.21 -7.26
N TYR A 391 6.86 -9.14 -6.62
CA TYR A 391 7.70 -8.01 -6.20
C TYR A 391 8.20 -8.11 -4.74
N ARG A 392 8.06 -9.28 -4.11
CA ARG A 392 8.43 -9.48 -2.71
C ARG A 392 9.91 -9.20 -2.42
N ALA A 393 10.79 -9.50 -3.38
CA ALA A 393 12.24 -9.27 -3.26
C ALA A 393 12.71 -8.04 -4.06
N PHE A 394 11.83 -7.09 -4.36
CA PHE A 394 12.12 -5.96 -5.23
C PHE A 394 13.35 -5.17 -4.76
N TYR A 395 13.37 -4.71 -3.52
CA TYR A 395 14.47 -3.90 -3.00
C TYR A 395 15.79 -4.66 -2.84
N GLY A 396 15.73 -5.93 -2.45
CA GLY A 396 16.91 -6.77 -2.29
C GLY A 396 17.56 -7.17 -3.60
N GLY A 397 16.75 -7.39 -4.65
CA GLY A 397 17.20 -7.82 -5.98
C GLY A 397 17.54 -6.67 -6.93
N LEU A 398 17.20 -5.43 -6.58
CA LEU A 398 17.33 -4.28 -7.46
C LEU A 398 18.75 -4.04 -7.99
N PRO A 399 19.84 -4.06 -7.18
CA PRO A 399 21.20 -3.88 -7.70
C PRO A 399 21.59 -4.91 -8.75
N ASP A 400 21.23 -6.17 -8.54
CA ASP A 400 21.54 -7.27 -9.46
C ASP A 400 20.80 -7.08 -10.79
N GLN A 401 19.52 -6.71 -10.72
CA GLN A 401 18.71 -6.44 -11.90
C GLN A 401 19.24 -5.25 -12.71
N LEU A 402 19.63 -4.16 -12.07
CA LEU A 402 20.15 -2.97 -12.72
C LEU A 402 21.47 -3.24 -13.44
N CYS A 403 22.40 -3.93 -12.79
CA CYS A 403 23.68 -4.27 -13.40
C CYS A 403 23.52 -5.28 -14.53
N ALA A 404 22.69 -6.32 -14.37
CA ALA A 404 22.53 -7.37 -15.36
C ALA A 404 21.84 -6.88 -16.65
N ASN A 405 20.81 -6.03 -16.52
CA ASN A 405 19.99 -5.67 -17.68
C ASN A 405 20.53 -4.48 -18.47
N GLU A 406 21.13 -3.48 -17.80
CA GLU A 406 21.39 -2.20 -18.47
C GLU A 406 22.81 -1.68 -18.31
N LEU A 407 23.39 -1.78 -17.11
CA LEU A 407 24.58 -1.03 -16.77
C LEU A 407 25.89 -1.76 -17.08
N ALA A 408 25.97 -3.07 -16.82
CA ALA A 408 27.22 -3.81 -16.95
C ALA A 408 27.45 -4.42 -18.34
N ALA A 409 28.70 -4.77 -18.62
CA ALA A 409 29.07 -5.56 -19.79
C ALA A 409 28.58 -7.01 -19.63
N ALA A 410 28.24 -7.66 -20.74
CA ALA A 410 27.95 -9.07 -20.75
C ALA A 410 29.19 -9.88 -20.38
N ASP A 411 28.96 -11.07 -19.82
CA ASP A 411 30.05 -11.95 -19.39
C ASP A 411 31.00 -12.30 -20.53
N GLY A 412 32.31 -12.29 -20.20
CA GLY A 412 33.38 -12.61 -21.13
C GLY A 412 33.82 -11.48 -22.07
N LEU A 413 33.17 -10.30 -22.01
CA LEU A 413 33.57 -9.13 -22.76
C LEU A 413 34.56 -8.27 -21.95
N PRO A 414 35.48 -7.54 -22.63
CA PRO A 414 36.31 -6.51 -21.97
C PRO A 414 35.41 -5.45 -21.34
N CYS A 415 35.70 -5.09 -20.11
CA CYS A 415 34.87 -4.22 -19.30
C CYS A 415 35.68 -3.22 -18.48
N TRP A 416 35.06 -2.12 -18.08
CA TRP A 416 35.64 -1.06 -17.28
C TRP A 416 35.64 -1.40 -15.79
N ASN A 417 36.79 -1.33 -15.12
CA ASN A 417 36.92 -1.64 -13.68
C ASN A 417 37.02 -0.41 -12.76
N GLY A 418 36.87 0.81 -13.32
CA GLY A 418 37.03 2.08 -12.63
C GLY A 418 38.34 2.81 -12.98
N GLU A 419 39.33 2.13 -13.55
CA GLU A 419 40.62 2.66 -13.94
C GLU A 419 40.98 2.33 -15.39
N ASP A 420 40.79 1.07 -15.79
CA ASP A 420 41.16 0.54 -17.10
C ASP A 420 40.13 -0.44 -17.63
N VAL A 421 40.22 -0.75 -18.94
CA VAL A 421 39.49 -1.84 -19.57
C VAL A 421 40.21 -3.16 -19.29
N VAL A 422 39.51 -4.06 -18.61
CA VAL A 422 40.05 -5.36 -18.17
C VAL A 422 39.19 -6.51 -18.68
N ARG A 423 39.67 -7.74 -18.55
CA ARG A 423 38.90 -8.94 -18.88
C ARG A 423 37.94 -9.34 -17.76
N SER A 424 38.27 -9.03 -16.51
CA SER A 424 37.42 -9.32 -15.36
C SER A 424 37.75 -8.39 -14.19
N TYR A 425 36.77 -8.15 -13.34
CA TYR A 425 36.94 -7.42 -12.08
C TYR A 425 37.52 -8.33 -11.01
N THR A 426 38.58 -7.91 -10.37
CA THR A 426 39.37 -8.76 -9.45
C THR A 426 39.14 -8.48 -7.97
N HIS A 427 38.49 -7.34 -7.63
CA HIS A 427 38.21 -7.03 -6.24
C HIS A 427 37.00 -7.84 -5.72
N ARG A 428 36.92 -7.98 -4.39
CA ARG A 428 35.83 -8.67 -3.74
C ARG A 428 34.49 -7.96 -4.03
N VAL A 429 33.48 -8.72 -4.46
CA VAL A 429 32.11 -8.24 -4.60
C VAL A 429 31.38 -8.41 -3.27
N VAL A 430 30.86 -7.30 -2.71
CA VAL A 430 30.14 -7.29 -1.43
C VAL A 430 28.64 -7.56 -1.63
N GLY A 431 27.96 -8.02 -0.56
CA GLY A 431 26.50 -8.19 -0.55
C GLY A 431 25.72 -6.88 -0.47
N SER A 432 24.38 -6.97 -0.46
CA SER A 432 23.48 -5.82 -0.27
C SER A 432 23.33 -5.45 1.21
N GLY A 433 22.87 -4.22 1.49
CA GLY A 433 22.63 -3.68 2.83
C GLY A 433 23.86 -3.02 3.47
N ILE A 434 23.61 -2.17 4.47
CA ILE A 434 24.61 -1.29 5.08
C ILE A 434 25.77 -2.09 5.70
N LYS A 435 25.46 -3.18 6.40
CA LYS A 435 26.47 -4.01 7.08
C LYS A 435 27.50 -4.60 6.12
N ALA A 436 27.08 -4.97 4.93
CA ALA A 436 27.96 -5.54 3.92
C ALA A 436 28.95 -4.51 3.33
N GLN A 437 28.61 -3.21 3.42
CA GLN A 437 29.40 -2.16 2.78
C GLN A 437 30.70 -1.81 3.52
N SER A 438 30.94 -2.34 4.71
CA SER A 438 32.23 -2.15 5.41
C SER A 438 33.42 -2.66 4.61
N GLY A 439 33.22 -3.69 3.78
CA GLY A 439 34.20 -4.27 2.87
C GLY A 439 34.13 -3.77 1.43
N ASN A 440 33.28 -2.78 1.12
CA ASN A 440 33.10 -2.29 -0.24
C ASN A 440 34.29 -1.43 -0.66
N PRO A 441 35.05 -1.81 -1.72
CA PRO A 441 36.19 -1.04 -2.19
C PRO A 441 35.81 0.24 -2.94
N GLU A 442 34.57 0.35 -3.47
CA GLU A 442 34.18 1.41 -4.39
C GLU A 442 33.41 2.54 -3.72
N VAL A 443 32.55 2.22 -2.74
CA VAL A 443 31.66 3.19 -2.08
C VAL A 443 31.77 3.07 -0.56
N LYS A 444 32.02 4.21 0.10
CA LYS A 444 31.95 4.29 1.56
C LYS A 444 30.56 4.70 2.00
N VAL A 445 29.91 3.83 2.76
CA VAL A 445 28.57 4.09 3.31
C VAL A 445 28.70 4.53 4.77
N LYS A 446 28.11 5.68 5.10
CA LYS A 446 28.16 6.29 6.43
C LYS A 446 26.77 6.28 7.05
N GLY A 447 26.50 5.30 7.91
CA GLY A 447 25.27 5.25 8.70
C GLY A 447 23.99 5.02 7.91
N THR A 448 22.86 5.14 8.60
CA THR A 448 21.51 5.00 8.04
C THR A 448 20.94 6.35 7.59
N ASP A 449 20.21 6.35 6.49
CA ASP A 449 19.47 7.51 6.01
C ASP A 449 18.22 7.71 6.88
N PRO A 450 17.98 8.91 7.44
CA PRO A 450 16.81 9.16 8.29
C PRO A 450 15.48 8.99 7.55
N VAL A 451 15.41 9.30 6.24
CA VAL A 451 14.22 9.11 5.42
C VAL A 451 13.88 7.63 5.30
N ILE A 452 14.90 6.80 5.07
CA ILE A 452 14.72 5.34 5.01
C ILE A 452 14.31 4.79 6.37
N SER A 453 14.86 5.29 7.47
CA SER A 453 14.45 4.87 8.82
C SER A 453 12.97 5.17 9.07
N GLN A 454 12.48 6.34 8.68
CA GLN A 454 11.05 6.71 8.78
C GLN A 454 10.16 5.77 7.94
N ILE A 455 10.57 5.43 6.70
CA ILE A 455 9.84 4.48 5.86
C ILE A 455 9.75 3.11 6.53
N ILE A 456 10.86 2.62 7.07
CA ILE A 456 10.92 1.34 7.78
C ILE A 456 9.97 1.36 8.98
N ASP A 457 9.93 2.44 9.75
CA ASP A 457 9.04 2.55 10.91
C ASP A 457 7.56 2.61 10.49
N LYS A 458 7.23 3.29 9.38
CA LYS A 458 5.89 3.25 8.79
C LYS A 458 5.50 1.85 8.34
N LEU A 459 6.40 1.14 7.67
CA LEU A 459 6.14 -0.25 7.25
C LEU A 459 5.93 -1.18 8.44
N LYS A 460 6.74 -1.07 9.50
CA LYS A 460 6.56 -1.84 10.74
C LYS A 460 5.19 -1.58 11.36
N HIS A 461 4.79 -0.32 11.43
CA HIS A 461 3.49 0.05 11.99
C HIS A 461 2.33 -0.55 11.19
N VAL A 462 2.33 -0.37 9.87
CA VAL A 462 1.27 -0.95 9.02
C VAL A 462 1.25 -2.48 9.10
N ILE A 463 2.41 -3.13 9.15
CA ILE A 463 2.48 -4.59 9.36
C ILE A 463 1.75 -4.98 10.65
N GLN A 464 1.94 -4.24 11.73
CA GLN A 464 1.27 -4.52 13.00
C GLN A 464 -0.24 -4.29 12.92
N LEU A 465 -0.68 -3.19 12.26
CA LEU A 465 -2.10 -2.94 12.01
C LEU A 465 -2.74 -4.05 11.17
N LEU A 466 -2.05 -4.49 10.11
CA LEU A 466 -2.50 -5.59 9.24
C LEU A 466 -2.64 -6.92 10.00
N GLN A 467 -1.83 -7.14 11.02
CA GLN A 467 -1.87 -8.33 11.89
C GLN A 467 -2.89 -8.22 13.04
N GLY A 468 -3.65 -7.12 13.11
CA GLY A 468 -4.65 -6.90 14.16
C GLY A 468 -4.05 -6.67 15.57
N LYS A 469 -2.76 -6.34 15.67
CA LYS A 469 -2.12 -6.05 16.94
C LYS A 469 -2.41 -4.60 17.31
N SER A 470 -3.21 -4.37 18.36
CA SER A 470 -3.41 -3.04 18.94
C SER A 470 -2.12 -2.54 19.60
N PHE A 471 -1.79 -1.26 19.36
CA PHE A 471 -0.64 -0.61 20.00
C PHE A 471 -0.97 -0.11 21.39
N PRO A 472 0.00 -0.10 22.32
CA PRO A 472 -0.05 0.83 23.44
C PRO A 472 0.07 2.26 22.87
N LYS A 473 -0.79 3.16 23.35
CA LYS A 473 -0.83 4.57 22.98
C LYS A 473 0.57 5.18 23.01
N TYR A 474 1.13 5.51 21.86
CA TYR A 474 2.22 6.45 21.74
C TYR A 474 1.74 7.62 20.90
N ASP A 475 1.56 8.75 21.59
CA ASP A 475 1.17 10.05 21.04
C ASP A 475 2.21 10.57 20.04
N LYS A 476 2.07 10.25 18.77
CA LYS A 476 2.72 11.00 17.66
C LYS A 476 2.29 10.46 16.28
N TRP A 477 0.98 10.48 16.00
CA TRP A 477 0.48 10.20 14.64
C TRP A 477 -0.14 11.41 13.94
N ASP A 478 -0.01 12.61 14.53
CA ASP A 478 -0.55 13.86 13.96
C ASP A 478 0.14 14.36 12.68
N LEU A 479 1.07 13.61 12.12
CA LEU A 479 1.76 13.99 10.87
C LEU A 479 1.09 13.49 9.59
N TRP A 480 -0.03 12.76 9.68
CA TRP A 480 -0.70 12.15 8.52
C TRP A 480 -2.08 12.69 8.23
N GLN A 481 -2.63 13.49 9.13
CA GLN A 481 -3.86 14.23 8.89
C GLN A 481 -3.56 15.72 8.91
N THR A 482 -3.58 16.35 7.75
CA THR A 482 -3.90 17.76 7.67
C THR A 482 -5.36 17.90 8.08
N GLY A 483 -5.61 18.33 9.34
CA GLY A 483 -6.90 18.84 9.76
C GLY A 483 -7.58 18.13 10.93
N SER A 484 -7.55 18.81 12.05
CA SER A 484 -8.44 18.87 13.21
C SER A 484 -8.50 17.71 14.20
N GLY A 485 -8.27 18.12 15.46
CA GLY A 485 -8.14 17.32 16.65
C GLY A 485 -9.46 16.88 17.29
N GLY A 486 -9.32 15.96 18.20
CA GLY A 486 -10.34 15.51 19.15
C GLY A 486 -9.86 14.27 19.88
N SER A 487 -9.43 14.44 21.13
CA SER A 487 -9.09 13.37 22.04
C SER A 487 -10.35 12.69 22.56
N VAL A 488 -10.47 11.38 22.43
CA VAL A 488 -11.39 10.57 23.24
C VAL A 488 -10.67 9.34 23.74
N ASP A 489 -10.60 9.22 25.06
CA ASP A 489 -10.15 8.04 25.79
C ASP A 489 -11.20 6.94 25.67
N GLU A 490 -10.87 5.80 25.08
CA GLU A 490 -11.62 4.57 25.26
C GLU A 490 -10.69 3.41 25.62
N GLN A 491 -10.90 2.92 26.82
CA GLN A 491 -10.39 1.64 27.30
C GLN A 491 -11.16 0.52 26.56
N ILE A 492 -10.49 -0.18 25.68
CA ILE A 492 -10.99 -1.48 25.18
C ILE A 492 -10.45 -2.53 26.13
N SER A 493 -11.29 -2.94 27.08
CA SER A 493 -11.09 -4.17 27.82
C SER A 493 -11.26 -5.33 26.85
N GLY A 494 -10.23 -6.15 26.74
CA GLY A 494 -10.31 -7.40 26.00
C GLY A 494 -11.19 -8.39 26.75
N ASP A 495 -12.43 -8.54 26.31
CA ASP A 495 -13.24 -9.71 26.62
C ASP A 495 -12.97 -10.78 25.58
N CYS A 496 -12.34 -11.85 26.02
CA CYS A 496 -12.30 -13.12 25.31
C CYS A 496 -13.69 -13.77 25.48
N ASP A 497 -14.58 -13.58 24.52
CA ASP A 497 -15.79 -14.38 24.40
C ASP A 497 -15.48 -15.64 23.60
N ASP A 498 -15.03 -16.68 24.30
CA ASP A 498 -15.04 -18.07 23.83
C ASP A 498 -16.47 -18.62 23.95
N GLU A 499 -17.25 -18.52 22.90
CA GLU A 499 -18.45 -19.35 22.68
C GLU A 499 -18.30 -20.14 21.39
N ASP A 500 -17.36 -21.10 21.40
CA ASP A 500 -17.47 -22.34 20.62
C ASP A 500 -16.95 -23.46 21.49
N GLY A 501 -17.86 -24.35 21.85
CA GLY A 501 -17.67 -25.43 22.78
C GLY A 501 -16.48 -26.33 22.44
N CYS A 502 -15.62 -26.51 23.44
CA CYS A 502 -14.72 -27.64 23.52
C CYS A 502 -15.05 -28.43 24.77
N GLU A 503 -15.77 -29.53 24.59
CA GLU A 503 -15.75 -30.64 25.53
C GLU A 503 -14.35 -31.27 25.53
N GLY A 504 -13.70 -31.29 26.65
CA GLY A 504 -12.43 -31.94 26.85
C GLY A 504 -12.15 -32.18 28.32
N SER A 505 -12.58 -33.32 28.83
CA SER A 505 -12.23 -33.89 30.13
C SER A 505 -10.73 -34.16 30.26
N GLY A 506 -10.11 -33.83 31.39
CA GLY A 506 -8.75 -34.26 31.69
C GLY A 506 -8.20 -33.73 33.01
N SER A 507 -8.37 -34.53 34.04
CA SER A 507 -7.76 -34.64 35.37
C SER A 507 -6.41 -33.95 35.62
N GLY A 508 -6.36 -33.32 36.76
CA GLY A 508 -5.38 -32.86 37.67
C GLY A 508 -3.91 -33.20 37.63
N GLU A 509 -3.13 -32.23 38.03
CA GLU A 509 -2.16 -32.36 39.12
C GLU A 509 -1.59 -30.99 39.53
N VAL A 510 -1.68 -30.72 40.84
CA VAL A 510 -1.11 -29.55 41.49
C VAL A 510 0.35 -29.83 41.79
N LYS A 511 1.30 -29.00 41.34
CA LYS A 511 2.63 -28.87 41.92
C LYS A 511 2.99 -27.45 42.27
N ARG A 512 3.19 -27.25 43.57
CA ARG A 512 3.64 -26.04 44.27
C ARG A 512 5.03 -25.62 43.82
N VAL A 513 5.22 -24.33 43.61
CA VAL A 513 6.51 -23.69 43.41
C VAL A 513 7.07 -23.21 44.73
N LEU A 514 8.31 -23.59 44.98
CA LEU A 514 9.16 -23.04 46.04
C LEU A 514 9.94 -21.84 45.49
N LYS A 515 9.87 -20.73 46.22
CA LYS A 515 10.78 -19.59 46.14
C LYS A 515 12.15 -19.98 46.66
N ILE A 516 13.21 -19.59 45.93
CA ILE A 516 14.54 -19.46 46.52
C ILE A 516 15.11 -18.10 46.06
N THR A 517 15.38 -17.28 47.05
CA THR A 517 16.18 -16.07 47.09
C THR A 517 17.65 -16.42 47.31
N ASP A 518 18.49 -15.46 46.89
CA ASP A 518 19.89 -15.17 47.28
C ASP A 518 20.97 -15.62 46.29
N SER A 519 21.65 -14.63 45.72
CA SER A 519 22.75 -13.79 46.26
C SER A 519 24.16 -14.27 45.87
N THR A 520 24.91 -13.29 45.41
CA THR A 520 26.39 -13.10 45.38
C THR A 520 27.24 -13.64 44.23
N ALA A 521 27.75 -12.65 43.49
CA ALA A 521 29.16 -12.33 43.21
C ALA A 521 30.10 -13.40 42.55
N PHE A 522 30.51 -13.14 41.34
CA PHE A 522 31.87 -12.79 40.93
C PHE A 522 31.80 -12.31 39.47
#